data_f14d893aa2d769afbe543ded27757922
#
_entry.id   f14d893aa2d769afbe543ded27757922
#
_cell.length_a   1.000
_cell.length_b   1.000
_cell.length_c   1.000
_cell.angle_alpha   90.00
_cell.angle_beta   90.00
_cell.angle_gamma   90.00
#
_symmetry.space_group_name_H-M   'P 1'
#
loop_
_entity.id
_entity.type
_entity.pdbx_description
1 polymer ?
#
loop_
_entity_poly.entity_id
_entity_poly.type
_entity_poly.pdbx_seq_one_letter_code
_entity_poly.pdbx_strand_id
1 'polypeptide(L)'
;MAPRTWFPEVLTGSRVVLRRHVPENLAWFRTWYADPEIARLARYQEIPMRPEEIERFFAARVVGPDAMAMAIHERSGDRLVGTCAFSQLDGDNGSALYHITIGEKDAWGQGYGTEATQLMLDHAFGTLGLHRVALFVFEFNERAIRAYRRCGFVLEGRSREAIHRDGRWWDELAMSVLESDWRRLKAEAASTDEERAALLAEADVAQAAEAERAARGAASAGRRRRAPDLVRRTIRRFT
;
A
#
# COMPACT_ATOMS: atom_id res chain seq x y z
N MET A 1 26.90 3.17 -0.81
CA MET A 1 25.46 3.07 -0.50
C MET A 1 24.94 4.48 -0.28
N ALA A 2 24.08 5.00 -1.17
CA ALA A 2 23.47 6.32 -0.97
C ALA A 2 22.58 6.28 0.26
N PRO A 3 22.53 7.33 1.09
CA PRO A 3 21.65 7.37 2.25
C PRO A 3 20.19 7.34 1.79
N ARG A 4 19.32 6.73 2.60
CA ARG A 4 17.86 6.60 2.43
C ARG A 4 17.12 7.95 2.43
N THR A 5 17.60 8.94 1.68
CA THR A 5 17.05 10.31 1.65
C THR A 5 15.69 10.42 0.98
N TRP A 6 15.26 9.38 0.30
CA TRP A 6 13.99 9.35 -0.46
C TRP A 6 12.79 8.83 0.34
N PHE A 7 12.99 8.28 1.55
CA PHE A 7 11.88 7.86 2.42
C PHE A 7 11.79 8.81 3.62
N PRO A 8 10.63 9.45 3.88
CA PRO A 8 10.52 10.52 4.86
C PRO A 8 10.76 10.02 6.28
N GLU A 9 11.24 10.90 7.15
CA GLU A 9 11.29 10.60 8.58
C GLU A 9 9.90 10.70 9.22
N VAL A 10 9.09 11.66 8.76
CA VAL A 10 7.76 11.96 9.30
C VAL A 10 6.83 12.42 8.19
N LEU A 11 5.59 11.87 8.17
CA LEU A 11 4.47 12.42 7.42
C LEU A 11 3.35 12.75 8.40
N THR A 12 2.83 13.97 8.34
CA THR A 12 1.85 14.47 9.32
C THR A 12 0.50 14.71 8.68
N GLY A 13 -0.52 14.02 9.17
CA GLY A 13 -1.91 14.20 8.83
C GLY A 13 -2.70 14.95 9.91
N SER A 14 -4.02 14.99 9.78
CA SER A 14 -4.93 15.59 10.76
C SER A 14 -5.15 14.70 11.99
N ARG A 15 -5.18 13.39 11.80
CA ARG A 15 -5.49 12.37 12.82
C ARG A 15 -4.31 11.48 13.14
N VAL A 16 -3.40 11.24 12.16
CA VAL A 16 -2.26 10.37 12.32
C VAL A 16 -0.95 11.06 11.98
N VAL A 17 0.12 10.55 12.58
CA VAL A 17 1.50 10.87 12.21
C VAL A 17 2.18 9.57 11.84
N LEU A 18 2.80 9.52 10.66
CA LEU A 18 3.62 8.40 10.24
C LEU A 18 5.08 8.71 10.55
N ARG A 19 5.75 7.78 11.22
CA ARG A 19 7.18 7.89 11.58
C ARG A 19 7.90 6.62 11.24
N ARG A 20 9.24 6.69 11.10
CA ARG A 20 10.04 5.48 10.99
C ARG A 20 9.89 4.62 12.24
N HIS A 21 9.85 3.31 12.04
CA HIS A 21 9.88 2.38 13.17
C HIS A 21 11.19 2.44 13.92
N VAL A 22 11.08 2.26 15.23
CA VAL A 22 12.22 2.06 16.15
C VAL A 22 12.20 0.62 16.68
N PRO A 23 13.33 0.07 17.15
CA PRO A 23 13.42 -1.32 17.63
C PRO A 23 12.39 -1.65 18.72
N GLU A 24 12.05 -0.68 19.56
CA GLU A 24 11.08 -0.82 20.66
C GLU A 24 9.68 -1.15 20.17
N ASN A 25 9.34 -0.82 18.92
CA ASN A 25 8.05 -1.15 18.30
C ASN A 25 7.83 -2.66 18.14
N LEU A 26 8.85 -3.50 18.27
CA LEU A 26 8.74 -4.96 18.21
C LEU A 26 7.68 -5.50 19.19
N ALA A 27 7.52 -4.87 20.37
CA ALA A 27 6.54 -5.29 21.36
C ALA A 27 5.11 -5.27 20.82
N TRP A 28 4.74 -4.21 20.06
CA TRP A 28 3.43 -4.11 19.39
C TRP A 28 3.28 -5.14 18.29
N PHE A 29 4.32 -5.38 17.48
CA PHE A 29 4.29 -6.40 16.44
C PHE A 29 4.05 -7.80 17.02
N ARG A 30 4.64 -8.13 18.17
CA ARG A 30 4.39 -9.39 18.87
C ARG A 30 2.92 -9.53 19.27
N THR A 31 2.28 -8.45 19.75
CA THR A 31 0.85 -8.46 20.09
C THR A 31 -0.01 -8.57 18.83
N TRP A 32 0.22 -7.74 17.82
CA TRP A 32 -0.64 -7.68 16.64
C TRP A 32 -0.56 -8.95 15.80
N TYR A 33 0.64 -9.42 15.49
CA TYR A 33 0.82 -10.56 14.57
C TYR A 33 0.59 -11.92 15.26
N ALA A 34 0.50 -11.95 16.59
CA ALA A 34 0.01 -13.10 17.35
C ALA A 34 -1.52 -13.12 17.51
N ASP A 35 -2.22 -12.05 17.13
CA ASP A 35 -3.68 -11.98 17.22
C ASP A 35 -4.35 -12.74 16.06
N PRO A 36 -5.27 -13.69 16.36
CA PRO A 36 -5.93 -14.50 15.33
C PRO A 36 -6.78 -13.68 14.35
N GLU A 37 -7.43 -12.61 14.82
CA GLU A 37 -8.27 -11.78 13.96
C GLU A 37 -7.44 -10.94 12.98
N ILE A 38 -6.29 -10.43 13.43
CA ILE A 38 -5.34 -9.74 12.55
C ILE A 38 -4.73 -10.73 11.56
N ALA A 39 -4.34 -11.92 12.02
CA ALA A 39 -3.84 -12.98 11.14
C ALA A 39 -4.88 -13.34 10.06
N ARG A 40 -6.14 -13.49 10.44
CA ARG A 40 -7.24 -13.76 9.52
C ARG A 40 -7.37 -12.68 8.43
N LEU A 41 -7.23 -11.41 8.78
CA LEU A 41 -7.45 -10.28 7.87
C LEU A 41 -6.25 -9.92 7.00
N ALA A 42 -5.03 -10.27 7.42
CA ALA A 42 -3.81 -9.75 6.83
C ALA A 42 -2.81 -10.82 6.35
N ARG A 43 -3.07 -12.11 6.58
CA ARG A 43 -2.12 -13.17 6.27
C ARG A 43 -2.72 -14.26 5.39
N TYR A 44 -1.88 -14.85 4.53
CA TYR A 44 -2.26 -16.03 3.74
C TYR A 44 -2.40 -17.30 4.61
N GLN A 45 -1.58 -17.44 5.65
CA GLN A 45 -1.75 -18.51 6.64
C GLN A 45 -2.85 -18.13 7.64
N GLU A 46 -3.70 -19.11 8.01
CA GLU A 46 -4.80 -18.89 8.94
C GLU A 46 -4.32 -18.70 10.39
N ILE A 47 -3.16 -19.26 10.71
CA ILE A 47 -2.58 -19.19 12.05
C ILE A 47 -1.78 -17.91 12.26
N PRO A 48 -1.78 -17.34 13.47
CA PRO A 48 -0.91 -16.26 13.87
C PRO A 48 0.58 -16.58 13.67
N MET A 49 1.40 -15.55 13.58
CA MET A 49 2.86 -15.72 13.52
C MET A 49 3.41 -16.19 14.85
N ARG A 50 4.38 -17.10 14.77
CA ARG A 50 5.18 -17.47 15.95
C ARG A 50 6.13 -16.33 16.33
N PRO A 51 6.54 -16.20 17.59
CA PRO A 51 7.43 -15.13 18.07
C PRO A 51 8.69 -14.94 17.19
N GLU A 52 9.35 -16.03 16.81
CA GLU A 52 10.58 -15.99 16.02
C GLU A 52 10.33 -15.54 14.56
N GLU A 53 9.13 -15.79 14.04
CA GLU A 53 8.71 -15.32 12.73
C GLU A 53 8.46 -13.81 12.77
N ILE A 54 7.82 -13.32 13.83
CA ILE A 54 7.56 -11.88 14.04
C ILE A 54 8.90 -11.14 14.15
N GLU A 55 9.84 -11.64 14.93
CA GLU A 55 11.16 -11.03 15.09
C GLU A 55 11.93 -10.94 13.78
N ARG A 56 11.95 -12.02 13.01
CA ARG A 56 12.60 -12.05 11.69
C ARG A 56 11.90 -11.10 10.70
N PHE A 57 10.58 -11.10 10.69
CA PHE A 57 9.79 -10.18 9.86
C PHE A 57 10.09 -8.73 10.23
N PHE A 58 10.05 -8.38 11.51
CA PHE A 58 10.32 -7.05 12.01
C PHE A 58 11.73 -6.58 11.65
N ALA A 59 12.74 -7.39 11.94
CA ALA A 59 14.13 -7.07 11.64
C ALA A 59 14.38 -6.87 10.14
N ALA A 60 13.79 -7.70 9.28
CA ALA A 60 14.05 -7.67 7.85
C ALA A 60 13.18 -6.67 7.08
N ARG A 61 11.90 -6.52 7.47
CA ARG A 61 10.90 -5.80 6.66
C ARG A 61 10.44 -4.48 7.27
N VAL A 62 10.69 -4.26 8.56
CA VAL A 62 10.21 -3.07 9.27
C VAL A 62 11.36 -2.13 9.61
N VAL A 63 12.42 -2.62 10.25
CA VAL A 63 13.59 -1.80 10.63
C VAL A 63 14.84 -2.10 9.79
N GLY A 64 14.78 -3.07 8.91
CA GLY A 64 15.88 -3.48 8.05
C GLY A 64 16.40 -2.35 7.14
N PRO A 65 17.59 -2.49 6.57
CA PRO A 65 18.23 -1.43 5.79
C PRO A 65 17.44 -0.97 4.57
N ASP A 66 16.65 -1.83 3.96
CA ASP A 66 15.83 -1.52 2.77
C ASP A 66 14.33 -1.47 3.09
N ALA A 67 13.96 -1.44 4.39
CA ALA A 67 12.57 -1.38 4.79
C ALA A 67 11.97 0.01 4.50
N MET A 68 10.78 0.01 3.91
CA MET A 68 9.99 1.20 3.62
C MET A 68 8.72 1.19 4.46
N ALA A 69 8.88 0.89 5.74
CA ALA A 69 7.79 0.79 6.70
C ALA A 69 7.72 2.01 7.60
N MET A 70 6.50 2.48 7.84
CA MET A 70 6.19 3.59 8.74
C MET A 70 5.26 3.11 9.86
N ALA A 71 5.56 3.53 11.07
CA ALA A 71 4.71 3.42 12.23
C ALA A 71 3.56 4.43 12.15
N ILE A 72 2.34 4.01 12.38
CA ILE A 72 1.15 4.87 12.39
C ILE A 72 0.85 5.22 13.85
N HIS A 73 1.02 6.51 14.20
CA HIS A 73 0.70 7.02 15.51
C HIS A 73 -0.56 7.89 15.48
N GLU A 74 -1.40 7.78 16.50
CA GLU A 74 -2.47 8.75 16.74
C GLU A 74 -1.86 10.12 17.02
N ARG A 75 -2.35 11.16 16.33
CA ARG A 75 -1.84 12.50 16.55
C ARG A 75 -2.17 13.08 17.94
N SER A 76 -3.31 12.71 18.50
CA SER A 76 -3.80 13.26 19.78
C SER A 76 -3.05 12.72 21.00
N GLY A 77 -2.59 11.48 20.95
CA GLY A 77 -1.97 10.82 22.12
C GLY A 77 -0.62 10.17 21.82
N ASP A 78 -0.11 10.32 20.62
CA ASP A 78 1.14 9.71 20.15
C ASP A 78 1.22 8.17 20.29
N ARG A 79 0.06 7.53 20.47
CA ARG A 79 -0.06 6.07 20.61
C ARG A 79 0.20 5.39 19.27
N LEU A 80 1.08 4.41 19.25
CA LEU A 80 1.30 3.56 18.07
C LEU A 80 0.06 2.67 17.86
N VAL A 81 -0.57 2.75 16.68
CA VAL A 81 -1.81 2.02 16.37
C VAL A 81 -1.69 1.08 15.19
N GLY A 82 -0.60 1.18 14.41
CA GLY A 82 -0.45 0.34 13.23
C GLY A 82 0.87 0.56 12.51
N THR A 83 0.95 -0.05 11.35
CA THR A 83 2.10 0.04 10.43
C THR A 83 1.62 0.08 8.99
N CYS A 84 2.31 0.82 8.14
CA CYS A 84 2.14 0.77 6.70
C CYS A 84 3.51 0.72 6.00
N ALA A 85 3.55 0.20 4.78
CA ALA A 85 4.81 0.03 4.06
C ALA A 85 4.59 0.00 2.55
N PHE A 86 5.66 0.35 1.82
CA PHE A 86 5.82 -0.08 0.44
C PHE A 86 6.76 -1.29 0.37
N SER A 87 6.53 -2.13 -0.61
CA SER A 87 7.42 -3.21 -1.02
C SER A 87 7.45 -3.30 -2.53
N GLN A 88 8.36 -4.11 -3.08
CA GLN A 88 8.48 -4.31 -4.53
C GLN A 88 8.58 -2.99 -5.30
N LEU A 89 9.31 -2.02 -4.75
CA LEU A 89 9.57 -0.76 -5.45
C LEU A 89 10.34 -1.06 -6.74
N ASP A 90 9.73 -0.70 -7.85
CA ASP A 90 10.28 -0.81 -9.19
C ASP A 90 10.46 0.61 -9.76
N GLY A 91 11.69 1.08 -9.75
CA GLY A 91 12.02 2.43 -10.25
C GLY A 91 11.91 2.56 -11.76
N ASP A 92 12.10 1.47 -12.51
CA ASP A 92 12.02 1.48 -13.97
C ASP A 92 10.57 1.57 -14.45
N ASN A 93 9.64 0.91 -13.73
CA ASN A 93 8.22 0.94 -14.01
C ASN A 93 7.45 1.96 -13.14
N GLY A 94 8.12 2.66 -12.23
CA GLY A 94 7.50 3.64 -11.34
C GLY A 94 6.39 3.04 -10.47
N SER A 95 6.58 1.85 -9.91
CA SER A 95 5.52 1.14 -9.20
C SER A 95 5.94 0.62 -7.83
N ALA A 96 4.96 0.46 -6.92
CA ALA A 96 5.15 -0.17 -5.63
C ALA A 96 3.92 -0.97 -5.19
N LEU A 97 4.14 -1.93 -4.28
CA LEU A 97 3.07 -2.65 -3.60
C LEU A 97 2.89 -2.07 -2.19
N TYR A 98 1.67 -1.68 -1.87
CA TYR A 98 1.30 -1.07 -0.58
C TYR A 98 0.76 -2.09 0.40
N HIS A 99 1.14 -1.94 1.66
CA HIS A 99 0.67 -2.75 2.78
C HIS A 99 0.28 -1.86 3.95
N ILE A 100 -0.77 -2.22 4.69
CA ILE A 100 -1.17 -1.56 5.92
C ILE A 100 -1.80 -2.55 6.90
N THR A 101 -1.50 -2.39 8.17
CA THR A 101 -2.14 -3.10 9.28
C THR A 101 -2.42 -2.09 10.40
N ILE A 102 -3.69 -1.91 10.76
CA ILE A 102 -4.07 -1.26 12.02
C ILE A 102 -4.14 -2.37 13.07
N GLY A 103 -3.14 -2.40 13.93
CA GLY A 103 -2.97 -3.46 14.94
C GLY A 103 -3.82 -3.27 16.19
N GLU A 104 -4.10 -2.01 16.56
CA GLU A 104 -4.98 -1.69 17.67
C GLU A 104 -6.45 -1.77 17.23
N LYS A 105 -7.21 -2.71 17.80
CA LYS A 105 -8.60 -2.97 17.37
C LYS A 105 -9.56 -1.84 17.73
N ASP A 106 -9.34 -1.15 18.82
CA ASP A 106 -10.10 0.04 19.21
C ASP A 106 -9.87 1.24 18.30
N ALA A 107 -8.78 1.23 17.55
CA ALA A 107 -8.48 2.21 16.50
C ALA A 107 -9.19 1.91 15.16
N TRP A 108 -9.86 0.76 15.03
CA TRP A 108 -10.59 0.41 13.83
C TRP A 108 -11.83 1.30 13.63
N GLY A 109 -12.10 1.68 12.37
CA GLY A 109 -13.25 2.55 12.05
C GLY A 109 -13.02 4.04 12.32
N GLN A 110 -11.91 4.43 12.95
CA GLN A 110 -11.58 5.82 13.28
C GLN A 110 -11.03 6.64 12.09
N GLY A 111 -10.87 6.03 10.92
CA GLY A 111 -10.34 6.69 9.72
C GLY A 111 -8.80 6.69 9.65
N TYR A 112 -8.08 6.19 10.66
CA TYR A 112 -6.63 6.21 10.70
C TYR A 112 -5.99 5.47 9.52
N GLY A 113 -6.51 4.31 9.15
CA GLY A 113 -6.02 3.56 8.00
C GLY A 113 -6.22 4.29 6.68
N THR A 114 -7.34 5.01 6.51
CA THR A 114 -7.62 5.81 5.32
C THR A 114 -6.64 6.97 5.21
N GLU A 115 -6.46 7.74 6.28
CA GLU A 115 -5.56 8.89 6.27
C GLU A 115 -4.09 8.46 6.13
N ALA A 116 -3.66 7.39 6.81
CA ALA A 116 -2.32 6.84 6.63
C ALA A 116 -2.06 6.42 5.17
N THR A 117 -3.06 5.79 4.52
CA THR A 117 -2.98 5.43 3.10
C THR A 117 -2.85 6.68 2.23
N GLN A 118 -3.65 7.73 2.47
CA GLN A 118 -3.56 8.99 1.72
C GLN A 118 -2.19 9.64 1.85
N LEU A 119 -1.62 9.72 3.06
CA LEU A 119 -0.28 10.25 3.30
C LEU A 119 0.80 9.47 2.54
N MET A 120 0.68 8.14 2.51
CA MET A 120 1.61 7.29 1.76
C MET A 120 1.46 7.50 0.25
N LEU A 121 0.24 7.66 -0.27
CA LEU A 121 0.01 7.97 -1.69
C LEU A 121 0.53 9.36 -2.06
N ASP A 122 0.33 10.37 -1.20
CA ASP A 122 0.88 11.71 -1.39
C ASP A 122 2.40 11.68 -1.49
N HIS A 123 3.04 10.86 -0.66
CA HIS A 123 4.47 10.65 -0.74
C HIS A 123 4.88 9.87 -1.99
N ALA A 124 4.15 8.80 -2.34
CA ALA A 124 4.45 7.96 -3.51
C ALA A 124 4.41 8.75 -4.82
N PHE A 125 3.34 9.51 -5.04
CA PHE A 125 3.13 10.25 -6.28
C PHE A 125 3.80 11.62 -6.26
N GLY A 126 3.66 12.36 -5.14
CA GLY A 126 4.17 13.73 -5.05
C GLY A 126 5.68 13.83 -4.83
N THR A 127 6.30 12.87 -4.14
CA THR A 127 7.72 12.92 -3.79
C THR A 127 8.55 11.89 -4.52
N LEU A 128 8.10 10.63 -4.55
CA LEU A 128 8.85 9.55 -5.20
C LEU A 128 8.63 9.51 -6.72
N GLY A 129 7.61 10.23 -7.23
CA GLY A 129 7.29 10.25 -8.66
C GLY A 129 6.85 8.88 -9.18
N LEU A 130 6.22 8.05 -8.35
CA LEU A 130 5.69 6.78 -8.81
C LEU A 130 4.52 7.03 -9.76
N HIS A 131 4.32 6.09 -10.67
CA HIS A 131 3.22 6.06 -11.61
C HIS A 131 2.02 5.27 -11.08
N ARG A 132 2.30 4.22 -10.27
CA ARG A 132 1.30 3.25 -9.83
C ARG A 132 1.59 2.73 -8.43
N VAL A 133 0.54 2.64 -7.60
CA VAL A 133 0.57 1.91 -6.33
C VAL A 133 -0.51 0.83 -6.37
N ALA A 134 -0.11 -0.41 -6.10
CA ALA A 134 -1.01 -1.57 -6.08
C ALA A 134 -1.11 -2.16 -4.68
N LEU A 135 -2.15 -2.96 -4.45
CA LEU A 135 -2.32 -3.78 -3.26
C LEU A 135 -3.15 -5.03 -3.56
N PHE A 136 -3.07 -6.00 -2.64
CA PHE A 136 -3.97 -7.15 -2.60
C PHE A 136 -4.78 -7.12 -1.31
N VAL A 137 -6.03 -7.55 -1.38
CA VAL A 137 -6.94 -7.59 -0.24
C VAL A 137 -7.88 -8.78 -0.35
N PHE A 138 -8.12 -9.47 0.76
CA PHE A 138 -9.07 -10.58 0.80
C PHE A 138 -10.50 -10.06 0.69
N GLU A 139 -11.33 -10.73 -0.10
CA GLU A 139 -12.71 -10.36 -0.37
C GLU A 139 -13.54 -10.15 0.91
N PHE A 140 -13.29 -10.94 1.95
CA PHE A 140 -14.00 -10.81 3.23
C PHE A 140 -13.55 -9.60 4.08
N ASN A 141 -12.47 -8.90 3.71
CA ASN A 141 -12.00 -7.70 4.41
C ASN A 141 -12.67 -6.43 3.86
N GLU A 142 -14.01 -6.40 3.95
CA GLU A 142 -14.81 -5.29 3.40
C GLU A 142 -14.42 -3.91 3.96
N ARG A 143 -13.97 -3.87 5.22
CA ARG A 143 -13.52 -2.62 5.84
C ARG A 143 -12.31 -2.04 5.11
N ALA A 144 -11.32 -2.87 4.82
CA ALA A 144 -10.14 -2.45 4.06
C ALA A 144 -10.50 -2.06 2.62
N ILE A 145 -11.34 -2.85 1.94
CA ILE A 145 -11.81 -2.54 0.59
C ILE A 145 -12.49 -1.16 0.53
N ARG A 146 -13.37 -0.86 1.50
CA ARG A 146 -14.00 0.47 1.57
C ARG A 146 -13.00 1.59 1.82
N ALA A 147 -11.98 1.36 2.67
CA ALA A 147 -10.92 2.34 2.92
C ALA A 147 -10.09 2.60 1.66
N TYR A 148 -9.69 1.56 0.95
CA TYR A 148 -8.91 1.69 -0.29
C TYR A 148 -9.68 2.40 -1.39
N ARG A 149 -10.98 2.08 -1.59
CA ARG A 149 -11.81 2.81 -2.55
C ARG A 149 -11.91 4.30 -2.24
N ARG A 150 -11.97 4.70 -0.97
CA ARG A 150 -11.95 6.13 -0.56
C ARG A 150 -10.62 6.80 -0.86
N CYS A 151 -9.53 6.05 -0.96
CA CYS A 151 -8.22 6.53 -1.36
C CYS A 151 -7.98 6.46 -2.88
N GLY A 152 -8.99 6.11 -3.68
CA GLY A 152 -8.91 6.06 -5.13
C GLY A 152 -8.49 4.73 -5.72
N PHE A 153 -8.30 3.69 -4.92
CA PHE A 153 -7.98 2.37 -5.47
C PHE A 153 -9.15 1.78 -6.25
N VAL A 154 -8.87 1.33 -7.46
CA VAL A 154 -9.80 0.68 -8.38
C VAL A 154 -9.53 -0.82 -8.40
N LEU A 155 -10.58 -1.62 -8.48
CA LEU A 155 -10.48 -3.07 -8.64
C LEU A 155 -9.99 -3.40 -10.06
N GLU A 156 -8.90 -4.15 -10.16
CA GLU A 156 -8.34 -4.59 -11.45
C GLU A 156 -8.63 -6.06 -11.76
N GLY A 157 -8.74 -6.88 -10.72
CA GLY A 157 -8.95 -8.31 -10.91
C GLY A 157 -9.23 -9.07 -9.64
N ARG A 158 -9.54 -10.35 -9.82
CA ARG A 158 -9.85 -11.31 -8.76
C ARG A 158 -9.07 -12.60 -8.99
N SER A 159 -8.33 -13.04 -7.99
CA SER A 159 -7.80 -14.40 -7.92
C SER A 159 -8.88 -15.27 -7.26
N ARG A 160 -9.60 -16.04 -8.08
CA ARG A 160 -10.72 -16.84 -7.58
C ARG A 160 -10.25 -17.93 -6.63
N GLU A 161 -10.98 -18.08 -5.51
CA GLU A 161 -10.77 -19.15 -4.53
C GLU A 161 -9.31 -19.24 -4.04
N ALA A 162 -8.66 -18.08 -3.90
CA ALA A 162 -7.25 -17.99 -3.53
C ALA A 162 -7.00 -18.26 -2.05
N ILE A 163 -8.02 -18.07 -1.19
CA ILE A 163 -7.90 -18.14 0.26
C ILE A 163 -8.96 -19.06 0.84
N HIS A 164 -8.52 -20.05 1.63
CA HIS A 164 -9.44 -20.88 2.43
C HIS A 164 -9.53 -20.31 3.84
N ARG A 165 -10.74 -19.91 4.28
CA ARG A 165 -11.02 -19.38 5.63
C ARG A 165 -12.43 -19.76 6.07
N ASP A 166 -12.58 -20.07 7.34
CA ASP A 166 -13.88 -20.39 7.97
C ASP A 166 -14.62 -21.50 7.20
N GLY A 167 -13.90 -22.50 6.72
CA GLY A 167 -14.48 -23.63 5.99
C GLY A 167 -14.92 -23.36 4.55
N ARG A 168 -14.59 -22.19 3.98
CA ARG A 168 -14.94 -21.83 2.60
C ARG A 168 -13.78 -21.18 1.86
N TRP A 169 -13.85 -21.17 0.55
CA TRP A 169 -12.95 -20.47 -0.34
C TRP A 169 -13.39 -19.02 -0.57
N TRP A 170 -12.43 -18.12 -0.65
CA TRP A 170 -12.61 -16.70 -0.87
C TRP A 170 -11.67 -16.20 -1.95
N ASP A 171 -12.09 -15.15 -2.64
CA ASP A 171 -11.26 -14.49 -3.61
C ASP A 171 -10.24 -13.55 -2.95
N GLU A 172 -9.14 -13.33 -3.66
CA GLU A 172 -8.23 -12.22 -3.40
C GLU A 172 -8.43 -11.16 -4.50
N LEU A 173 -8.56 -9.91 -4.09
CA LEU A 173 -8.78 -8.78 -4.98
C LEU A 173 -7.46 -8.05 -5.20
N ALA A 174 -7.12 -7.81 -6.47
CA ALA A 174 -6.05 -6.90 -6.87
C ALA A 174 -6.65 -5.51 -7.09
N MET A 175 -6.09 -4.50 -6.44
CA MET A 175 -6.52 -3.11 -6.58
C MET A 175 -5.31 -2.21 -6.83
N SER A 176 -5.50 -1.10 -7.53
CA SER A 176 -4.46 -0.11 -7.76
C SER A 176 -5.02 1.31 -7.82
N VAL A 177 -4.13 2.28 -7.69
CA VAL A 177 -4.35 3.68 -7.96
C VAL A 177 -3.20 4.19 -8.83
N LEU A 178 -3.51 4.98 -9.83
CA LEU A 178 -2.55 5.63 -10.71
C LEU A 178 -2.30 7.08 -10.26
N GLU A 179 -1.18 7.65 -10.66
CA GLU A 179 -0.86 9.06 -10.39
C GLU A 179 -1.97 10.00 -10.90
N SER A 180 -2.51 9.74 -12.09
CA SER A 180 -3.60 10.52 -12.69
C SER A 180 -4.88 10.47 -11.86
N ASP A 181 -5.23 9.29 -11.30
CA ASP A 181 -6.40 9.14 -10.42
C ASP A 181 -6.21 9.92 -9.12
N TRP A 182 -5.02 9.82 -8.52
CA TRP A 182 -4.67 10.55 -7.31
C TRP A 182 -4.75 12.07 -7.52
N ARG A 183 -4.23 12.60 -8.65
CA ARG A 183 -4.32 14.04 -8.96
C ARG A 183 -5.76 14.50 -9.10
N ARG A 184 -6.64 13.70 -9.74
CA ARG A 184 -8.07 14.01 -9.84
C ARG A 184 -8.74 14.06 -8.49
N LEU A 185 -8.49 13.10 -7.60
CA LEU A 185 -9.03 13.12 -6.24
C LEU A 185 -8.54 14.33 -5.44
N LYS A 186 -7.28 14.74 -5.60
CA LYS A 186 -6.76 15.97 -4.99
C LYS A 186 -7.47 17.20 -5.54
N ALA A 187 -7.70 17.28 -6.85
CA ALA A 187 -8.41 18.39 -7.47
C ALA A 187 -9.87 18.47 -6.99
N GLU A 188 -10.54 17.33 -6.83
CA GLU A 188 -11.91 17.29 -6.28
C GLU A 188 -11.97 17.77 -4.82
N ALA A 189 -10.91 17.54 -4.06
CA ALA A 189 -10.79 17.95 -2.65
C ALA A 189 -10.24 19.37 -2.47
N ALA A 190 -9.77 20.02 -3.53
CA ALA A 190 -9.17 21.34 -3.48
C ALA A 190 -10.17 22.42 -3.04
N SER A 191 -9.71 23.37 -2.22
CA SER A 191 -10.55 24.41 -1.63
C SER A 191 -10.76 25.62 -2.55
N THR A 192 -9.90 25.79 -3.55
CA THR A 192 -9.96 26.92 -4.49
C THR A 192 -10.08 26.44 -5.94
N ASP A 193 -10.75 27.23 -6.80
CA ASP A 193 -10.88 26.90 -8.22
C ASP A 193 -9.52 26.92 -8.95
N GLU A 194 -8.61 27.78 -8.53
CA GLU A 194 -7.27 27.89 -9.09
C GLU A 194 -6.43 26.64 -8.76
N GLU A 195 -6.43 26.19 -7.50
CA GLU A 195 -5.78 24.96 -7.07
C GLU A 195 -6.35 23.74 -7.78
N ARG A 196 -7.69 23.68 -7.93
CA ARG A 196 -8.39 22.64 -8.67
C ARG A 196 -7.98 22.62 -10.13
N ALA A 197 -7.93 23.78 -10.81
CA ALA A 197 -7.53 23.87 -12.21
C ALA A 197 -6.09 23.43 -12.42
N ALA A 198 -5.17 23.82 -11.54
CA ALA A 198 -3.76 23.38 -11.60
C ALA A 198 -3.63 21.86 -11.48
N LEU A 199 -4.28 21.25 -10.50
CA LEU A 199 -4.25 19.79 -10.28
C LEU A 199 -4.88 19.00 -11.43
N LEU A 200 -5.96 19.52 -12.03
CA LEU A 200 -6.60 18.88 -13.20
C LEU A 200 -5.70 18.98 -14.45
N ALA A 201 -5.05 20.11 -14.67
CA ALA A 201 -4.11 20.26 -15.78
C ALA A 201 -2.92 19.29 -15.66
N GLU A 202 -2.38 19.11 -14.44
CA GLU A 202 -1.33 18.12 -14.19
C GLU A 202 -1.82 16.68 -14.37
N ALA A 203 -3.06 16.38 -13.97
CA ALA A 203 -3.66 15.06 -14.18
C ALA A 203 -3.83 14.72 -15.67
N ASP A 204 -4.27 15.70 -16.48
CA ASP A 204 -4.44 15.52 -17.91
C ASP A 204 -3.09 15.33 -18.63
N VAL A 205 -2.03 16.04 -18.21
CA VAL A 205 -0.67 15.84 -18.70
C VAL A 205 -0.16 14.44 -18.35
N ALA A 206 -0.36 13.99 -17.10
CA ALA A 206 0.04 12.66 -16.67
C ALA A 206 -0.70 11.57 -17.47
N GLN A 207 -2.01 11.73 -17.69
CA GLN A 207 -2.81 10.80 -18.47
C GLN A 207 -2.40 10.78 -19.97
N ALA A 208 -2.08 11.93 -20.55
CA ALA A 208 -1.59 12.02 -21.93
C ALA A 208 -0.23 11.30 -22.08
N ALA A 209 0.68 11.51 -21.12
CA ALA A 209 1.98 10.83 -21.11
C ALA A 209 1.81 9.30 -20.95
N GLU A 210 0.84 8.85 -20.17
CA GLU A 210 0.50 7.45 -19.99
C GLU A 210 -0.04 6.83 -21.30
N ALA A 211 -0.97 7.51 -21.96
CA ALA A 211 -1.51 7.09 -23.26
C ALA A 211 -0.41 6.98 -24.32
N GLU A 212 0.53 7.92 -24.33
CA GLU A 212 1.67 7.90 -25.26
C GLU A 212 2.64 6.74 -24.96
N ARG A 213 2.93 6.46 -23.68
CA ARG A 213 3.72 5.29 -23.27
C ARG A 213 3.04 3.99 -23.67
N ALA A 214 1.72 3.87 -23.45
CA ALA A 214 0.93 2.71 -23.85
C ALA A 214 0.96 2.51 -25.39
N ALA A 215 0.83 3.57 -26.17
CA ALA A 215 0.91 3.53 -27.62
C ALA A 215 2.30 3.10 -28.11
N ARG A 216 3.38 3.62 -27.52
CA ARG A 216 4.77 3.21 -27.81
C ARG A 216 5.01 1.74 -27.41
N GLY A 217 4.48 1.30 -26.27
CA GLY A 217 4.55 -0.09 -25.81
C GLY A 217 3.83 -1.05 -26.76
N ALA A 218 2.64 -0.69 -27.23
CA ALA A 218 1.88 -1.48 -28.20
C ALA A 218 2.59 -1.56 -29.56
N ALA A 219 3.21 -0.48 -30.01
CA ALA A 219 3.99 -0.46 -31.25
C ALA A 219 5.27 -1.32 -31.17
N SER A 220 5.88 -1.42 -29.99
CA SER A 220 7.06 -2.27 -29.72
C SER A 220 6.69 -3.75 -29.52
N ALA A 221 5.54 -4.04 -28.94
CA ALA A 221 5.03 -5.39 -28.71
C ALA A 221 4.60 -6.11 -30.00
N GLY A 222 4.24 -5.35 -31.04
CA GLY A 222 4.00 -5.89 -32.40
C GLY A 222 5.23 -6.58 -33.01
N ARG A 223 6.44 -6.38 -32.45
CA ARG A 223 7.69 -7.03 -32.92
C ARG A 223 8.17 -8.19 -32.04
N ARG A 224 7.56 -8.51 -30.90
CA ARG A 224 7.98 -9.62 -30.02
C ARG A 224 6.78 -10.36 -29.45
N ARG A 225 6.22 -11.32 -30.20
CA ARG A 225 5.36 -12.36 -29.61
C ARG A 225 6.23 -13.37 -28.86
N ARG A 226 6.38 -13.20 -27.58
CA ARG A 226 6.57 -14.28 -26.58
C ARG A 226 6.12 -13.73 -25.22
N ALA A 227 5.06 -14.31 -24.69
CA ALA A 227 4.53 -14.01 -23.36
C ALA A 227 5.55 -14.42 -22.28
N PRO A 228 5.84 -13.56 -21.30
CA PRO A 228 6.60 -13.98 -20.12
C PRO A 228 5.65 -14.57 -19.07
N ASP A 229 6.04 -15.70 -18.53
CA ASP A 229 5.45 -16.43 -17.40
C ASP A 229 5.57 -15.62 -16.10
N LEU A 230 4.83 -14.52 -15.97
CA LEU A 230 4.92 -13.60 -14.83
C LEU A 230 4.10 -14.10 -13.62
N VAL A 231 3.05 -14.87 -13.86
CA VAL A 231 2.15 -15.35 -12.80
C VAL A 231 2.78 -16.45 -11.93
N ARG A 232 3.71 -17.25 -12.47
CA ARG A 232 4.31 -18.36 -11.73
C ARG A 232 5.46 -17.99 -10.77
N ARG A 233 6.04 -16.78 -10.87
CA ARG A 233 7.17 -16.39 -10.02
C ARG A 233 6.75 -15.72 -8.70
N THR A 234 5.57 -15.16 -8.61
CA THR A 234 5.08 -14.44 -7.41
C THR A 234 4.66 -15.42 -6.30
N ILE A 235 4.20 -16.62 -6.64
CA ILE A 235 3.68 -17.59 -5.65
C ILE A 235 4.80 -18.30 -4.87
N ARG A 236 6.04 -18.37 -5.37
CA ARG A 236 7.14 -19.14 -4.73
C ARG A 236 8.02 -18.36 -3.73
N ARG A 237 7.72 -17.11 -3.41
CA ARG A 237 8.56 -16.30 -2.48
C ARG A 237 7.90 -15.94 -1.14
N PHE A 238 6.75 -16.55 -0.82
CA PHE A 238 6.03 -16.30 0.45
C PHE A 238 5.81 -17.58 1.29
N THR A 239 6.61 -18.61 1.09
CA THR A 239 6.75 -19.70 2.06
C THR A 239 8.04 -19.58 2.85
#